data_5bdbd199803caa058c5cd3a75060fe88
#
_entry.id   5bdbd199803caa058c5cd3a75060fe88
#
_cell.length_a   1.000
_cell.length_b   1.000
_cell.length_c   1.000
_cell.angle_alpha   90.00
_cell.angle_beta   90.00
_cell.angle_gamma   90.00
#
_symmetry.space_group_name_H-M   'P 1'
#
loop_
_entity.id
_entity.type
_entity.pdbx_description
1 polymer ?
#
loop_
_entity_poly.entity_id
_entity_poly.type
_entity_poly.pdbx_seq_one_letter_code
_entity_poly.pdbx_strand_id
1 'polypeptide(L)'
;MMLAAFAGCIGGDDDDDDSSNSDASSSTTSDTSDSSDSSDSSDSSDHSDHSDSDHSHSDTSDSSDSSDSSDSSSSGGSAVSTMDGEDGGYTYASNVDNHRSLMADMCDIKAHANAGEWTAAKGIYMNGKNAEKSDGSYRTLAGFAAATGKNHNYDTYYGADGSVDAHIMAALDGTGDFNGTSDTVRYQGVAKLTANMAMVAYTIHELNSAIAKADAGNVDNDSGAPHNWDEGWAFFHGPDENVGCGPVATLNKRGADFGTEHTAGMANTTYHIQQAMITGLADLQASNQDGYTNATNDVVKNVIIAYSQAVLKYTSKMDSSSDGPKYQAEAYAFWKTIEAYVGDYTDNACYNMQSHTMGWVGSYNATSCDSFSWYENHSMGPTTFTGCYNTVSHTVAEGVTQAECDGGFSSNMFYANYGATSMNNILDLTDASQLGTSYDVSAWLQPAWDHYGITAEDIGSYS
;
A
#
# COMPACT_ATOMS: atom_id res chain seq x y z
N MET A 1 -28.16 7.99 35.04
CA MET A 1 -28.17 6.66 34.40
C MET A 1 -29.09 6.77 33.19
N MET A 2 -28.53 7.25 32.06
CA MET A 2 -29.22 7.31 30.78
C MET A 2 -28.30 6.62 29.76
N LEU A 3 -28.71 5.44 29.31
CA LEU A 3 -28.08 4.76 28.18
C LEU A 3 -28.43 5.55 26.92
N ALA A 4 -27.44 6.18 26.30
CA ALA A 4 -27.57 6.64 24.93
C ALA A 4 -27.15 5.47 24.02
N ALA A 5 -28.10 4.94 23.29
CA ALA A 5 -27.85 3.95 22.25
C ALA A 5 -27.22 4.69 21.06
N PHE A 6 -25.96 4.47 20.82
CA PHE A 6 -25.32 4.84 19.57
C PHE A 6 -25.78 3.84 18.48
N ALA A 7 -26.72 4.28 17.66
CA ALA A 7 -26.96 3.65 16.38
C ALA A 7 -25.88 4.13 15.41
N GLY A 8 -24.71 3.47 15.45
CA GLY A 8 -23.69 3.64 14.43
C GLY A 8 -24.24 3.07 13.12
N CYS A 9 -24.35 3.88 12.07
CA CYS A 9 -24.42 3.40 10.71
C CYS A 9 -23.13 2.65 10.42
N ILE A 10 -23.18 1.33 10.55
CA ILE A 10 -22.15 0.44 10.03
C ILE A 10 -22.26 0.54 8.52
N GLY A 11 -21.36 1.30 7.89
CA GLY A 11 -21.15 1.24 6.47
C GLY A 11 -20.73 -0.20 6.15
N GLY A 12 -21.64 -0.97 5.57
CA GLY A 12 -21.36 -2.31 5.13
C GLY A 12 -20.24 -2.23 4.09
N ASP A 13 -19.10 -2.83 4.39
CA ASP A 13 -18.27 -3.36 3.33
C ASP A 13 -19.02 -4.56 2.81
N ASP A 14 -19.23 -4.58 1.50
CA ASP A 14 -19.85 -5.68 0.81
C ASP A 14 -18.98 -6.95 0.89
N ASP A 15 -18.98 -7.60 2.06
CA ASP A 15 -18.82 -9.02 2.21
C ASP A 15 -20.25 -9.62 2.11
N ASP A 16 -20.95 -9.29 1.01
CA ASP A 16 -22.20 -9.96 0.69
C ASP A 16 -21.89 -11.39 0.25
N ASP A 17 -21.91 -12.29 1.23
CA ASP A 17 -22.27 -13.68 1.01
C ASP A 17 -23.72 -13.70 0.54
N ASP A 18 -23.86 -14.09 -0.72
CA ASP A 18 -24.95 -14.87 -1.28
C ASP A 18 -26.40 -14.47 -0.99
N SER A 19 -27.09 -14.11 -2.03
CA SER A 19 -28.32 -14.82 -2.37
C SER A 19 -28.74 -14.61 -3.81
N SER A 20 -28.64 -15.72 -4.51
CA SER A 20 -29.40 -16.05 -5.70
C SER A 20 -30.80 -15.42 -5.70
N ASN A 21 -31.12 -14.70 -6.78
CA ASN A 21 -32.44 -14.81 -7.31
C ASN A 21 -32.46 -14.74 -8.83
N SER A 22 -33.02 -15.82 -9.36
CA SER A 22 -33.27 -16.14 -10.73
C SER A 22 -34.42 -15.30 -11.32
N ASP A 23 -34.34 -15.15 -12.63
CA ASP A 23 -35.43 -15.04 -13.60
C ASP A 23 -36.23 -13.74 -13.71
N ALA A 24 -36.07 -13.10 -14.86
CA ALA A 24 -37.13 -13.03 -15.85
C ALA A 24 -36.69 -12.36 -17.15
N SER A 25 -36.75 -13.15 -18.16
CA SER A 25 -36.71 -12.80 -19.58
C SER A 25 -37.80 -11.81 -19.99
N SER A 26 -37.46 -10.87 -20.89
CA SER A 26 -38.33 -10.63 -22.06
C SER A 26 -37.61 -9.79 -23.13
N SER A 27 -37.56 -10.40 -24.25
CA SER A 27 -37.34 -9.95 -25.63
C SER A 27 -38.08 -8.67 -26.04
N THR A 28 -37.52 -7.90 -26.93
CA THR A 28 -37.91 -7.67 -28.34
C THR A 28 -37.17 -6.49 -28.94
N THR A 29 -36.44 -6.75 -29.97
CA THR A 29 -36.49 -6.37 -31.38
C THR A 29 -36.27 -4.93 -31.77
N SER A 30 -35.21 -4.77 -32.59
CA SER A 30 -35.07 -4.15 -33.93
C SER A 30 -35.40 -2.65 -34.03
N ASP A 31 -34.66 -1.85 -34.71
CA ASP A 31 -34.22 -1.81 -36.11
C ASP A 31 -33.20 -0.69 -36.36
N THR A 32 -32.23 -1.03 -37.14
CA THR A 32 -31.65 -0.45 -38.35
C THR A 32 -31.60 1.06 -38.60
N SER A 33 -30.47 1.42 -39.08
CA SER A 33 -30.04 2.17 -40.28
C SER A 33 -29.28 3.45 -39.92
N ASP A 34 -28.13 3.55 -40.35
CA ASP A 34 -27.48 3.76 -41.63
C ASP A 34 -26.86 5.14 -41.77
N SER A 35 -25.66 5.08 -42.22
CA SER A 35 -24.94 5.87 -43.20
C SER A 35 -24.21 7.14 -42.78
N SER A 36 -22.91 7.05 -42.98
CA SER A 36 -22.04 7.79 -43.93
C SER A 36 -21.88 9.30 -43.67
N ASP A 37 -20.82 9.91 -43.83
CA ASP A 37 -19.66 9.84 -44.72
C ASP A 37 -18.66 10.95 -44.34
N SER A 38 -17.42 10.64 -44.49
CA SER A 38 -16.32 11.26 -45.21
C SER A 38 -15.76 12.63 -44.86
N SER A 39 -14.45 12.55 -44.77
CA SER A 39 -13.41 13.36 -45.45
C SER A 39 -13.18 14.79 -44.86
N ASP A 40 -12.03 15.26 -44.78
CA ASP A 40 -10.74 15.16 -45.42
C ASP A 40 -9.83 16.29 -44.91
N SER A 41 -8.58 15.98 -44.87
CA SER A 41 -7.38 16.67 -45.32
C SER A 41 -6.84 17.93 -44.63
N SER A 42 -5.59 17.75 -44.23
CA SER A 42 -4.38 18.52 -44.65
C SER A 42 -4.28 19.97 -44.18
N ASP A 43 -3.20 20.51 -43.82
CA ASP A 43 -1.81 20.42 -44.25
C ASP A 43 -0.90 21.27 -43.37
N SER A 44 0.28 20.82 -43.14
CA SER A 44 1.64 21.35 -43.27
C SER A 44 2.09 22.65 -42.64
N SER A 45 3.28 22.47 -42.06
CA SER A 45 4.52 23.27 -42.20
C SER A 45 4.58 24.59 -41.41
N ASP A 46 5.66 25.04 -40.88
CA ASP A 46 7.11 24.84 -41.03
C ASP A 46 7.84 25.71 -40.02
N HIS A 47 9.01 25.22 -39.56
CA HIS A 47 10.25 25.95 -39.22
C HIS A 47 10.26 27.16 -38.28
N SER A 48 11.10 27.26 -37.27
CA SER A 48 12.55 27.42 -37.39
C SER A 48 13.23 27.63 -36.06
N ASP A 49 14.43 27.10 -36.00
CA ASP A 49 15.58 27.31 -35.14
C ASP A 49 15.71 28.67 -34.41
N HIS A 50 16.19 28.67 -33.18
CA HIS A 50 17.52 29.17 -32.81
C HIS A 50 17.79 29.17 -31.32
N SER A 51 18.85 28.47 -30.98
CA SER A 51 20.12 28.86 -30.32
C SER A 51 20.15 29.04 -28.82
N ASP A 52 21.04 28.22 -28.31
CA ASP A 52 21.90 28.27 -27.12
C ASP A 52 21.96 29.59 -26.33
N SER A 53 21.83 29.42 -25.01
CA SER A 53 22.76 30.06 -24.10
C SER A 53 22.73 29.35 -22.73
N ASP A 54 23.91 28.85 -22.38
CA ASP A 54 24.34 28.42 -21.06
C ASP A 54 24.02 29.49 -20.00
N HIS A 55 23.26 29.08 -18.97
CA HIS A 55 23.44 29.67 -17.66
C HIS A 55 23.31 28.60 -16.58
N SER A 56 24.45 28.28 -16.03
CA SER A 56 24.58 27.69 -14.72
C SER A 56 23.85 28.52 -13.67
N HIS A 57 22.84 27.90 -13.05
CA HIS A 57 22.32 28.39 -11.77
C HIS A 57 22.31 27.26 -10.75
N SER A 58 23.02 27.57 -9.70
CA SER A 58 23.10 26.94 -8.41
C SER A 58 21.73 26.52 -7.87
N ASP A 59 21.70 25.27 -7.38
CA ASP A 59 20.65 24.70 -6.57
C ASP A 59 20.35 25.59 -5.37
N THR A 60 19.22 26.24 -5.42
CA THR A 60 18.48 26.67 -4.24
C THR A 60 17.25 25.79 -4.15
N SER A 61 17.30 24.89 -3.20
CA SER A 61 16.13 24.15 -2.72
C SER A 61 15.05 25.15 -2.34
N ASP A 62 14.09 25.34 -3.21
CA ASP A 62 12.89 26.06 -2.91
C ASP A 62 11.88 25.10 -2.28
N SER A 63 11.94 25.01 -0.95
CA SER A 63 10.89 24.49 -0.13
C SER A 63 9.78 25.54 -0.05
N SER A 64 8.94 25.59 -1.05
CA SER A 64 7.70 26.36 -1.01
C SER A 64 6.50 25.45 -0.96
N ASP A 65 6.35 24.70 0.13
CA ASP A 65 5.04 24.52 0.70
C ASP A 65 4.76 25.78 1.52
N SER A 66 4.23 26.77 0.85
CA SER A 66 3.68 27.93 1.54
C SER A 66 2.47 27.42 2.33
N SER A 67 2.75 27.15 3.60
CA SER A 67 1.78 27.17 4.64
C SER A 67 0.68 28.20 4.34
N ASP A 68 -0.51 27.71 4.08
CA ASP A 68 -1.74 28.49 4.16
C ASP A 68 -1.94 28.87 5.63
N SER A 69 -1.14 29.82 6.09
CA SER A 69 -1.26 30.42 7.40
C SER A 69 -2.22 31.58 7.33
N SER A 70 -3.50 31.30 7.38
CA SER A 70 -4.49 32.28 7.79
C SER A 70 -5.79 31.62 8.23
N ASP A 71 -5.72 30.92 9.34
CA ASP A 71 -6.82 30.83 10.28
C ASP A 71 -6.23 30.76 11.68
N SER A 72 -5.85 31.93 12.17
CA SER A 72 -5.37 32.08 13.54
C SER A 72 -6.55 32.08 14.49
N SER A 73 -6.90 30.93 14.99
CA SER A 73 -7.48 30.82 16.32
C SER A 73 -6.50 30.02 17.17
N SER A 74 -5.57 30.74 17.79
CA SER A 74 -4.63 30.19 18.75
C SER A 74 -5.37 29.65 19.96
N SER A 75 -5.55 28.35 20.00
CA SER A 75 -5.63 27.66 21.28
C SER A 75 -4.34 26.84 21.40
N GLY A 76 -3.38 27.34 22.16
CA GLY A 76 -2.20 26.59 22.54
C GLY A 76 -2.66 25.30 23.22
N GLY A 77 -2.82 24.23 22.46
CA GLY A 77 -3.14 22.91 22.97
C GLY A 77 -1.91 22.36 23.67
N SER A 78 -2.05 21.99 24.94
CA SER A 78 -1.09 21.13 25.59
C SER A 78 -1.16 19.75 24.98
N ALA A 79 -0.01 19.08 24.83
CA ALA A 79 0.03 17.67 24.41
C ALA A 79 -0.93 16.82 25.24
N VAL A 80 -1.69 15.97 24.59
CA VAL A 80 -2.67 15.09 25.23
C VAL A 80 -2.09 13.69 25.33
N SER A 81 -2.15 13.12 26.52
CA SER A 81 -1.69 11.76 26.80
C SER A 81 -2.83 10.75 26.95
N THR A 82 -4.06 11.13 26.61
CA THR A 82 -5.26 10.32 26.77
C THR A 82 -6.00 10.17 25.44
N MET A 83 -6.90 9.17 25.36
CA MET A 83 -7.74 8.94 24.20
C MET A 83 -9.10 9.64 24.30
N ASP A 84 -9.14 10.84 24.87
CA ASP A 84 -10.37 11.61 25.10
C ASP A 84 -10.52 12.81 24.13
N GLY A 85 -9.72 12.83 23.05
CA GLY A 85 -9.71 13.89 22.05
C GLY A 85 -10.79 13.74 20.98
N GLU A 86 -10.60 14.39 19.85
CA GLU A 86 -11.56 14.44 18.75
C GLU A 86 -11.61 13.11 17.97
N ASP A 87 -10.78 12.99 16.96
CA ASP A 87 -10.83 11.85 16.02
C ASP A 87 -10.15 10.61 16.63
N GLY A 88 -10.93 9.59 16.93
CA GLY A 88 -10.44 8.37 17.58
C GLY A 88 -9.77 8.64 18.95
N GLY A 89 -10.12 9.72 19.61
CA GLY A 89 -9.53 10.11 20.89
C GLY A 89 -8.21 10.87 20.78
N TYR A 90 -7.73 11.22 19.60
CA TYR A 90 -6.56 12.06 19.37
C TYR A 90 -6.96 13.54 19.43
N THR A 91 -6.17 14.37 20.10
CA THR A 91 -6.36 15.82 20.14
C THR A 91 -5.29 16.50 19.31
N TYR A 92 -5.69 17.21 18.27
CA TYR A 92 -4.81 17.94 17.39
C TYR A 92 -4.13 19.13 18.11
N ALA A 93 -2.85 19.33 17.86
CA ALA A 93 -2.10 20.49 18.34
C ALA A 93 -2.33 21.73 17.45
N SER A 94 -2.75 21.52 16.20
CA SER A 94 -2.94 22.56 15.18
C SER A 94 -4.24 22.37 14.40
N ASN A 95 -4.59 23.35 13.56
CA ASN A 95 -5.75 23.21 12.68
C ASN A 95 -5.38 22.42 11.41
N VAL A 96 -5.99 21.25 11.26
CA VAL A 96 -5.87 20.38 10.09
C VAL A 96 -7.23 20.01 9.51
N ASP A 97 -8.27 20.81 9.73
CA ASP A 97 -9.65 20.53 9.30
C ASP A 97 -9.74 20.27 7.79
N ASN A 98 -8.97 21.02 7.00
CA ASN A 98 -8.94 20.82 5.56
C ASN A 98 -8.34 19.46 5.15
N HIS A 99 -7.35 18.95 5.89
CA HIS A 99 -6.77 17.61 5.66
C HIS A 99 -7.75 16.52 6.11
N ARG A 100 -8.40 16.70 7.26
CA ARG A 100 -9.46 15.80 7.76
C ARG A 100 -10.61 15.65 6.75
N SER A 101 -11.03 16.75 6.13
CA SER A 101 -12.13 16.77 5.16
C SER A 101 -11.86 15.95 3.90
N LEU A 102 -10.60 15.62 3.59
CA LEU A 102 -10.25 14.77 2.46
C LEU A 102 -10.80 13.34 2.59
N MET A 103 -11.05 12.86 3.82
CA MET A 103 -11.63 11.54 4.04
C MET A 103 -13.04 11.40 3.42
N ALA A 104 -13.80 12.49 3.34
CA ALA A 104 -15.09 12.51 2.66
C ALA A 104 -14.96 12.29 1.13
N ASP A 105 -13.86 12.75 0.52
CA ASP A 105 -13.60 12.49 -0.90
C ASP A 105 -13.41 10.99 -1.17
N MET A 106 -12.78 10.26 -0.25
CA MET A 106 -12.65 8.79 -0.38
C MET A 106 -13.99 8.07 -0.28
N CYS A 107 -14.88 8.50 0.62
CA CYS A 107 -16.24 7.99 0.69
C CYS A 107 -16.98 8.18 -0.63
N ASP A 108 -16.89 9.39 -1.20
CA ASP A 108 -17.54 9.73 -2.46
C ASP A 108 -16.95 8.96 -3.65
N ILE A 109 -15.63 8.84 -3.73
CA ILE A 109 -14.95 8.06 -4.77
C ILE A 109 -15.37 6.59 -4.71
N LYS A 110 -15.39 5.99 -3.51
CA LYS A 110 -15.84 4.61 -3.31
C LYS A 110 -17.30 4.44 -3.77
N ALA A 111 -18.19 5.37 -3.39
CA ALA A 111 -19.60 5.31 -3.77
C ALA A 111 -19.80 5.39 -5.31
N HIS A 112 -19.15 6.33 -5.98
CA HIS A 112 -19.21 6.46 -7.44
C HIS A 112 -18.59 5.26 -8.16
N ALA A 113 -17.45 4.76 -7.68
CA ALA A 113 -16.83 3.57 -8.26
C ALA A 113 -17.70 2.33 -8.11
N ASN A 114 -18.37 2.14 -6.97
CA ASN A 114 -19.31 1.05 -6.74
C ASN A 114 -20.52 1.12 -7.69
N ALA A 115 -20.95 2.33 -8.04
CA ALA A 115 -22.02 2.55 -9.02
C ALA A 115 -21.56 2.44 -10.48
N GLY A 116 -20.27 2.18 -10.75
CA GLY A 116 -19.69 2.17 -12.09
C GLY A 116 -19.54 3.57 -12.71
N GLU A 117 -19.64 4.61 -11.91
CA GLU A 117 -19.57 6.02 -12.34
C GLU A 117 -18.10 6.50 -12.38
N TRP A 118 -17.27 5.83 -13.19
CA TRP A 118 -15.82 5.99 -13.25
C TRP A 118 -15.37 7.44 -13.48
N THR A 119 -16.08 8.18 -14.35
CA THR A 119 -15.78 9.58 -14.64
C THR A 119 -16.01 10.46 -13.41
N ALA A 120 -17.06 10.21 -12.62
CA ALA A 120 -17.33 10.96 -11.41
C ALA A 120 -16.30 10.64 -10.32
N ALA A 121 -16.00 9.36 -10.10
CA ALA A 121 -14.96 8.93 -9.16
C ALA A 121 -13.59 9.56 -9.50
N LYS A 122 -13.19 9.50 -10.78
CA LYS A 122 -11.94 10.14 -11.26
C LYS A 122 -11.97 11.64 -11.11
N GLY A 123 -13.14 12.27 -11.35
CA GLY A 123 -13.32 13.72 -11.19
C GLY A 123 -13.05 14.18 -9.77
N ILE A 124 -13.54 13.45 -8.76
CA ILE A 124 -13.28 13.75 -7.33
C ILE A 124 -11.81 13.48 -6.99
N TYR A 125 -11.25 12.35 -7.44
CA TYR A 125 -9.85 12.03 -7.23
C TYR A 125 -8.90 13.14 -7.72
N MET A 126 -9.13 13.64 -8.94
CA MET A 126 -8.28 14.63 -9.60
C MET A 126 -8.50 16.07 -9.13
N ASN A 127 -9.75 16.45 -8.83
CA ASN A 127 -10.12 17.84 -8.61
C ASN A 127 -10.55 18.16 -7.18
N GLY A 128 -10.77 17.12 -6.34
CA GLY A 128 -11.32 17.27 -4.99
C GLY A 128 -12.80 17.65 -4.98
N LYS A 129 -13.38 17.62 -3.79
CA LYS A 129 -14.79 17.99 -3.58
C LYS A 129 -15.05 18.55 -2.19
N ASN A 130 -14.50 17.93 -1.15
CA ASN A 130 -14.85 18.22 0.25
C ASN A 130 -13.77 19.02 1.00
N ALA A 131 -12.51 18.96 0.58
CA ALA A 131 -11.38 19.61 1.24
C ALA A 131 -11.09 20.99 0.60
N GLU A 132 -12.03 21.94 0.72
CA GLU A 132 -11.92 23.29 0.15
C GLU A 132 -10.93 24.14 0.95
N LYS A 133 -10.00 24.79 0.26
CA LYS A 133 -9.03 25.73 0.83
C LYS A 133 -9.59 27.15 0.89
N SER A 134 -8.93 28.01 1.65
CA SER A 134 -9.30 29.43 1.81
C SER A 134 -9.34 30.22 0.49
N ASP A 135 -8.59 29.80 -0.52
CA ASP A 135 -8.56 30.39 -1.85
C ASP A 135 -9.66 29.86 -2.79
N GLY A 136 -10.52 28.95 -2.32
CA GLY A 136 -11.58 28.32 -3.10
C GLY A 136 -11.10 27.16 -3.99
N SER A 137 -9.83 26.77 -3.95
CA SER A 137 -9.34 25.55 -4.55
C SER A 137 -9.56 24.36 -3.60
N TYR A 138 -9.39 23.13 -4.08
CA TYR A 138 -9.53 21.94 -3.27
C TYR A 138 -8.18 21.23 -3.08
N ARG A 139 -7.98 20.62 -1.92
CA ARG A 139 -6.99 19.54 -1.79
C ARG A 139 -7.52 18.33 -2.54
N THR A 140 -6.62 17.56 -3.14
CA THR A 140 -7.01 16.42 -3.97
C THR A 140 -6.19 15.19 -3.60
N LEU A 141 -6.82 14.02 -3.68
CA LEU A 141 -6.08 12.76 -3.51
C LEU A 141 -4.96 12.62 -4.55
N ALA A 142 -5.22 13.01 -5.80
CA ALA A 142 -4.20 13.02 -6.85
C ALA A 142 -3.01 13.92 -6.50
N GLY A 143 -3.25 15.08 -5.88
CA GLY A 143 -2.19 15.99 -5.45
C GLY A 143 -1.24 15.37 -4.43
N PHE A 144 -1.75 14.48 -3.57
CA PHE A 144 -0.94 13.73 -2.63
C PHE A 144 -0.29 12.49 -3.27
N ALA A 145 -1.05 11.70 -4.01
CA ALA A 145 -0.57 10.46 -4.60
C ALA A 145 0.49 10.68 -5.69
N ALA A 146 0.41 11.80 -6.43
CA ALA A 146 1.35 12.18 -7.49
C ALA A 146 2.45 13.14 -7.01
N ALA A 147 2.54 13.44 -5.70
CA ALA A 147 3.52 14.37 -5.17
C ALA A 147 4.95 13.88 -5.41
N THR A 148 5.68 14.56 -6.29
CA THR A 148 7.08 14.24 -6.59
C THR A 148 8.03 14.96 -5.65
N GLY A 149 9.21 14.36 -5.42
CA GLY A 149 10.23 14.97 -4.55
C GLY A 149 9.88 14.98 -3.06
N LYS A 150 8.86 14.25 -2.65
CA LYS A 150 8.42 14.15 -1.25
C LYS A 150 8.98 12.92 -0.50
N ASN A 151 9.99 12.24 -1.04
CA ASN A 151 10.60 11.05 -0.45
C ASN A 151 9.60 9.95 -0.07
N HIS A 152 8.63 9.71 -0.93
CA HIS A 152 7.75 8.57 -0.77
C HIS A 152 8.53 7.27 -0.88
N ASN A 153 8.39 6.36 0.08
CA ASN A 153 9.01 5.04 0.02
C ASN A 153 8.63 4.29 -1.26
N TYR A 154 7.41 4.49 -1.75
CA TYR A 154 6.92 3.89 -2.98
C TYR A 154 7.70 4.35 -4.21
N ASP A 155 7.96 5.65 -4.36
CA ASP A 155 8.71 6.18 -5.50
C ASP A 155 10.15 5.65 -5.52
N THR A 156 10.75 5.51 -4.35
CA THR A 156 12.07 4.89 -4.20
C THR A 156 12.05 3.41 -4.57
N TYR A 157 11.07 2.68 -4.08
CA TYR A 157 10.95 1.24 -4.33
C TYR A 157 10.66 0.92 -5.80
N TYR A 158 9.70 1.62 -6.40
CA TYR A 158 9.34 1.42 -7.82
C TYR A 158 10.30 2.13 -8.80
N GLY A 159 11.15 3.02 -8.31
CA GLY A 159 12.10 3.77 -9.13
C GLY A 159 11.42 4.77 -10.09
N ALA A 160 10.25 5.27 -9.72
CA ALA A 160 9.46 6.20 -10.54
C ALA A 160 8.64 7.13 -9.66
N ASP A 161 8.69 8.43 -9.96
CA ASP A 161 7.88 9.43 -9.27
C ASP A 161 6.38 9.22 -9.54
N GLY A 162 5.55 9.48 -8.53
CA GLY A 162 4.09 9.36 -8.63
C GLY A 162 3.59 7.93 -8.77
N SER A 163 4.32 6.95 -8.25
CA SER A 163 3.98 5.53 -8.34
C SER A 163 2.63 5.20 -7.70
N VAL A 164 2.27 5.86 -6.59
CA VAL A 164 0.95 5.71 -5.94
C VAL A 164 -0.17 6.17 -6.87
N ASP A 165 -0.03 7.35 -7.47
CA ASP A 165 -0.99 7.88 -8.47
C ASP A 165 -1.12 6.94 -9.67
N ALA A 166 -0.01 6.39 -10.16
CA ALA A 166 -0.01 5.48 -11.31
C ALA A 166 -0.88 4.25 -11.07
N HIS A 167 -0.80 3.62 -9.88
CA HIS A 167 -1.64 2.48 -9.53
C HIS A 167 -3.13 2.86 -9.42
N ILE A 168 -3.45 3.98 -8.80
CA ILE A 168 -4.82 4.46 -8.63
C ILE A 168 -5.43 4.84 -9.98
N MET A 169 -4.68 5.57 -10.80
CA MET A 169 -5.13 5.97 -12.13
C MET A 169 -5.33 4.77 -13.06
N ALA A 170 -4.49 3.73 -12.96
CA ALA A 170 -4.68 2.49 -13.69
C ALA A 170 -6.04 1.84 -13.36
N ALA A 171 -6.43 1.81 -12.09
CA ALA A 171 -7.72 1.29 -11.67
C ALA A 171 -8.89 2.18 -12.14
N LEU A 172 -8.77 3.51 -12.00
CA LEU A 172 -9.80 4.48 -12.43
C LEU A 172 -10.02 4.45 -13.95
N ASP A 173 -8.97 4.26 -14.73
CA ASP A 173 -9.04 4.27 -16.20
C ASP A 173 -9.24 2.86 -16.79
N GLY A 174 -9.11 1.79 -16.01
CA GLY A 174 -9.14 0.41 -16.50
C GLY A 174 -7.97 0.11 -17.44
N THR A 175 -6.79 0.60 -17.10
CA THR A 175 -5.54 0.46 -17.87
C THR A 175 -4.46 -0.24 -17.04
N GLY A 176 -3.25 -0.45 -17.59
CA GLY A 176 -2.17 -1.10 -16.86
C GLY A 176 -2.62 -2.45 -16.31
N ASP A 177 -2.41 -2.69 -15.03
CA ASP A 177 -2.78 -3.93 -14.35
C ASP A 177 -4.30 -4.19 -14.37
N PHE A 178 -5.11 -3.18 -14.57
CA PHE A 178 -6.58 -3.29 -14.68
C PHE A 178 -7.09 -3.38 -16.13
N ASN A 179 -6.20 -3.51 -17.12
CA ASN A 179 -6.61 -3.58 -18.52
C ASN A 179 -7.39 -4.86 -18.84
N GLY A 180 -8.63 -4.68 -19.29
CA GLY A 180 -9.51 -5.80 -19.64
C GLY A 180 -10.15 -6.50 -18.45
N THR A 181 -9.98 -6.02 -17.24
CA THR A 181 -10.62 -6.55 -16.03
C THR A 181 -12.09 -6.11 -15.92
N SER A 182 -12.86 -6.83 -15.09
CA SER A 182 -14.27 -6.49 -14.84
C SER A 182 -14.41 -5.22 -13.99
N ASP A 183 -15.60 -4.62 -14.00
CA ASP A 183 -15.93 -3.47 -13.15
C ASP A 183 -15.78 -3.81 -11.65
N THR A 184 -16.09 -5.04 -11.24
CA THR A 184 -15.87 -5.51 -9.87
C THR A 184 -14.40 -5.45 -9.48
N VAL A 185 -13.49 -5.94 -10.34
CA VAL A 185 -12.04 -5.90 -10.12
C VAL A 185 -11.53 -4.44 -10.06
N ARG A 186 -11.98 -3.59 -11.00
CA ARG A 186 -11.65 -2.17 -11.00
C ARG A 186 -12.14 -1.46 -9.73
N TYR A 187 -13.37 -1.76 -9.30
CA TYR A 187 -13.92 -1.21 -8.05
C TYR A 187 -13.03 -1.55 -6.85
N GLN A 188 -12.59 -2.81 -6.71
CA GLN A 188 -11.70 -3.16 -5.62
C GLN A 188 -10.38 -2.37 -5.70
N GLY A 189 -9.81 -2.22 -6.89
CA GLY A 189 -8.62 -1.39 -7.09
C GLY A 189 -8.84 0.05 -6.64
N VAL A 190 -9.87 0.72 -7.15
CA VAL A 190 -10.16 2.12 -6.80
C VAL A 190 -10.44 2.26 -5.30
N ALA A 191 -11.37 1.46 -4.76
CA ALA A 191 -11.81 1.60 -3.37
C ALA A 191 -10.72 1.30 -2.35
N LYS A 192 -9.80 0.36 -2.66
CA LYS A 192 -8.76 -0.04 -1.70
C LYS A 192 -7.46 0.77 -1.88
N LEU A 193 -7.04 1.08 -3.11
CA LEU A 193 -5.84 1.88 -3.32
C LEU A 193 -6.01 3.32 -2.83
N THR A 194 -7.15 3.96 -3.06
CA THR A 194 -7.41 5.32 -2.57
C THR A 194 -7.47 5.36 -1.04
N ALA A 195 -8.26 4.47 -0.43
CA ALA A 195 -8.49 4.45 1.00
C ALA A 195 -7.29 3.95 1.82
N ASN A 196 -6.40 3.17 1.22
CA ASN A 196 -5.28 2.57 1.97
C ASN A 196 -3.92 3.02 1.42
N MET A 197 -3.56 2.69 0.18
CA MET A 197 -2.22 3.00 -0.35
C MET A 197 -1.93 4.50 -0.31
N ALA A 198 -2.84 5.35 -0.85
CA ALA A 198 -2.63 6.80 -0.86
C ALA A 198 -2.58 7.38 0.55
N MET A 199 -3.48 6.96 1.44
CA MET A 199 -3.55 7.52 2.79
C MET A 199 -2.38 7.06 3.66
N VAL A 200 -1.98 5.79 3.58
CA VAL A 200 -0.79 5.28 4.27
C VAL A 200 0.48 5.95 3.76
N ALA A 201 0.63 6.09 2.44
CA ALA A 201 1.78 6.76 1.85
C ALA A 201 1.96 8.17 2.41
N TYR A 202 0.86 8.93 2.41
CA TYR A 202 0.93 10.31 2.86
C TYR A 202 1.02 10.45 4.38
N THR A 203 0.34 9.60 5.14
CA THR A 203 0.52 9.51 6.60
C THR A 203 2.00 9.36 6.96
N ILE A 204 2.68 8.36 6.39
CA ILE A 204 4.09 8.10 6.70
C ILE A 204 5.00 9.23 6.19
N HIS A 205 4.65 9.84 5.05
CA HIS A 205 5.35 11.04 4.57
C HIS A 205 5.28 12.17 5.59
N GLU A 206 4.10 12.47 6.13
CA GLU A 206 3.93 13.54 7.12
C GLU A 206 4.63 13.25 8.44
N LEU A 207 4.62 11.99 8.89
CA LEU A 207 5.40 11.60 10.08
C LEU A 207 6.91 11.78 9.85
N ASN A 208 7.44 11.43 8.69
CA ASN A 208 8.84 11.66 8.34
C ASN A 208 9.16 13.16 8.21
N SER A 209 8.25 13.96 7.68
CA SER A 209 8.36 15.42 7.61
C SER A 209 8.37 16.04 8.99
N ALA A 210 7.55 15.52 9.90
CA ALA A 210 7.54 15.93 11.31
C ALA A 210 8.89 15.64 11.99
N ILE A 211 9.44 14.42 11.79
CA ILE A 211 10.78 14.07 12.30
C ILE A 211 11.83 15.05 11.79
N ALA A 212 11.86 15.30 10.46
CA ALA A 212 12.83 16.20 9.86
C ALA A 212 12.74 17.64 10.41
N LYS A 213 11.51 18.14 10.63
CA LYS A 213 11.29 19.45 11.26
C LYS A 213 11.71 19.47 12.73
N ALA A 214 11.42 18.42 13.50
CA ALA A 214 11.82 18.30 14.91
C ALA A 214 13.35 18.23 15.05
N ASP A 215 14.02 17.46 14.20
CA ASP A 215 15.49 17.36 14.16
C ASP A 215 16.14 18.70 13.80
N ALA A 216 15.47 19.53 13.00
CA ALA A 216 15.87 20.90 12.71
C ALA A 216 15.51 21.89 13.83
N GLY A 217 14.88 21.43 14.92
CA GLY A 217 14.51 22.25 16.08
C GLY A 217 13.20 23.03 15.91
N ASN A 218 12.41 22.77 14.86
CA ASN A 218 11.11 23.39 14.66
C ASN A 218 10.00 22.51 15.23
N VAL A 219 9.60 22.80 16.48
CA VAL A 219 8.51 22.12 17.20
C VAL A 219 7.32 23.04 17.47
N ASP A 220 7.15 24.09 16.67
CA ASP A 220 5.99 24.96 16.73
C ASP A 220 4.72 24.18 16.35
N ASN A 221 3.64 24.37 17.11
CA ASN A 221 2.42 23.60 16.90
C ASN A 221 1.75 23.88 15.55
N ASP A 222 1.79 25.14 15.07
CA ASP A 222 1.00 25.56 13.91
C ASP A 222 1.78 25.41 12.58
N SER A 223 3.12 25.34 12.62
CA SER A 223 3.96 25.33 11.42
C SER A 223 5.14 24.37 11.47
N GLY A 224 5.36 23.75 12.60
CA GLY A 224 6.48 22.86 12.87
C GLY A 224 6.15 21.38 12.75
N ALA A 225 6.92 20.57 13.47
CA ALA A 225 6.76 19.13 13.51
C ALA A 225 5.37 18.65 13.99
N PRO A 226 4.77 19.25 15.06
CA PRO A 226 3.43 18.87 15.50
C PRO A 226 2.37 19.05 14.41
N HIS A 227 2.45 20.07 13.55
CA HIS A 227 1.52 20.27 12.47
C HIS A 227 1.53 19.12 11.45
N ASN A 228 2.71 18.71 10.97
CA ASN A 228 2.80 17.56 10.07
C ASN A 228 2.35 16.25 10.75
N TRP A 229 2.62 16.10 12.04
CA TRP A 229 2.15 14.95 12.81
C TRP A 229 0.63 14.87 12.84
N ASP A 230 -0.02 16.01 13.08
CA ASP A 230 -1.48 16.16 13.02
C ASP A 230 -2.05 15.84 11.62
N GLU A 231 -1.39 16.32 10.56
CA GLU A 231 -1.76 15.99 9.18
C GLU A 231 -1.67 14.48 8.92
N GLY A 232 -0.65 13.82 9.46
CA GLY A 232 -0.52 12.36 9.39
C GLY A 232 -1.73 11.63 9.99
N TRP A 233 -2.21 12.06 11.16
CA TRP A 233 -3.41 11.48 11.77
C TRP A 233 -4.68 11.82 10.99
N ALA A 234 -4.78 13.04 10.47
CA ALA A 234 -5.90 13.46 9.63
C ALA A 234 -6.06 12.58 8.37
N PHE A 235 -4.96 12.14 7.76
CA PHE A 235 -4.98 11.21 6.63
C PHE A 235 -5.24 9.76 7.04
N PHE A 236 -4.79 9.35 8.20
CA PHE A 236 -4.94 7.97 8.64
C PHE A 236 -6.33 7.67 9.19
N HIS A 237 -6.82 8.55 10.05
CA HIS A 237 -8.10 8.38 10.75
C HIS A 237 -9.22 9.23 10.12
N GLY A 238 -8.94 10.50 9.86
CA GLY A 238 -9.94 11.48 9.45
C GLY A 238 -10.99 11.75 10.52
N PRO A 239 -12.08 12.45 10.18
CA PRO A 239 -13.19 12.65 11.10
C PRO A 239 -13.87 11.33 11.47
N ASP A 240 -14.33 11.20 12.72
CA ASP A 240 -15.00 10.01 13.23
C ASP A 240 -16.20 9.57 12.35
N GLU A 241 -16.95 10.50 11.79
CA GLU A 241 -18.07 10.21 10.90
C GLU A 241 -17.67 9.61 9.54
N ASN A 242 -16.42 9.79 9.12
CA ASN A 242 -15.89 9.29 7.84
C ASN A 242 -14.85 8.18 8.02
N VAL A 243 -14.56 7.75 9.25
CA VAL A 243 -13.53 6.75 9.56
C VAL A 243 -13.72 5.43 8.81
N GLY A 244 -14.96 5.11 8.42
CA GLY A 244 -15.31 3.93 7.60
C GLY A 244 -14.74 3.93 6.17
N CYS A 245 -14.20 5.06 5.70
CA CYS A 245 -13.69 5.21 4.33
C CYS A 245 -12.15 5.22 4.25
N GLY A 246 -11.45 5.13 5.38
CA GLY A 246 -10.00 5.21 5.47
C GLY A 246 -9.32 3.95 6.00
N PRO A 247 -8.01 4.04 6.30
CA PRO A 247 -7.20 2.93 6.77
C PRO A 247 -7.75 2.24 8.03
N VAL A 248 -8.25 3.02 9.01
CA VAL A 248 -8.73 2.50 10.31
C VAL A 248 -9.82 1.46 10.14
N ALA A 249 -10.76 1.65 9.20
CA ALA A 249 -11.81 0.66 8.94
C ALA A 249 -11.22 -0.67 8.46
N THR A 250 -10.19 -0.62 7.61
CA THR A 250 -9.48 -1.82 7.16
C THR A 250 -8.78 -2.51 8.33
N LEU A 251 -8.05 -1.76 9.16
CA LEU A 251 -7.35 -2.31 10.32
C LEU A 251 -8.32 -3.04 11.26
N ASN A 252 -9.45 -2.40 11.62
CA ASN A 252 -10.42 -2.96 12.54
C ASN A 252 -11.05 -4.25 12.00
N LYS A 253 -11.36 -4.30 10.70
CA LYS A 253 -11.83 -5.53 10.07
C LYS A 253 -10.78 -6.65 10.08
N ARG A 254 -9.53 -6.32 9.82
CA ARG A 254 -8.47 -7.34 9.86
C ARG A 254 -8.24 -7.85 11.27
N GLY A 255 -8.26 -6.97 12.28
CA GLY A 255 -8.21 -7.40 13.68
C GLY A 255 -9.31 -8.40 14.05
N ALA A 256 -10.55 -8.13 13.63
CA ALA A 256 -11.68 -9.04 13.84
C ALA A 256 -11.49 -10.37 13.08
N ASP A 257 -11.10 -10.34 11.80
CA ASP A 257 -10.89 -11.53 10.97
C ASP A 257 -9.80 -12.47 11.52
N PHE A 258 -8.78 -11.90 12.16
CA PHE A 258 -7.59 -12.63 12.62
C PHE A 258 -7.54 -12.86 14.14
N GLY A 259 -8.58 -12.44 14.86
CA GLY A 259 -8.65 -12.58 16.32
C GLY A 259 -7.64 -11.69 17.06
N THR A 260 -7.24 -10.56 16.47
CA THR A 260 -6.29 -9.61 17.04
C THR A 260 -6.96 -8.30 17.46
N GLU A 261 -8.16 -8.39 18.02
CA GLU A 261 -8.86 -7.21 18.55
C GLU A 261 -8.34 -6.82 19.94
N HIS A 262 -8.15 -5.52 20.16
CA HIS A 262 -7.90 -4.93 21.46
C HIS A 262 -9.18 -4.89 22.31
N THR A 263 -10.26 -4.41 21.69
CA THR A 263 -11.64 -4.45 22.19
C THR A 263 -12.58 -4.73 21.02
N ALA A 264 -13.82 -5.11 21.30
CA ALA A 264 -14.80 -5.37 20.24
C ALA A 264 -14.90 -4.16 19.28
N GLY A 265 -14.59 -4.38 18.02
CA GLY A 265 -14.61 -3.37 16.97
C GLY A 265 -13.34 -2.50 16.84
N MET A 266 -12.33 -2.73 17.68
CA MET A 266 -11.03 -2.05 17.58
C MET A 266 -9.90 -3.08 17.53
N ALA A 267 -9.13 -3.08 16.45
CA ALA A 267 -7.95 -3.93 16.32
C ALA A 267 -6.81 -3.51 17.26
N ASN A 268 -5.95 -4.45 17.65
CA ASN A 268 -4.68 -4.14 18.32
C ASN A 268 -3.86 -3.12 17.52
N THR A 269 -3.80 -3.28 16.19
CA THR A 269 -3.08 -2.37 15.30
C THR A 269 -3.62 -0.96 15.35
N THR A 270 -4.93 -0.77 15.33
CA THR A 270 -5.57 0.55 15.48
C THR A 270 -5.22 1.17 16.82
N TYR A 271 -5.36 0.40 17.90
CA TYR A 271 -5.04 0.88 19.25
C TYR A 271 -3.57 1.31 19.36
N HIS A 272 -2.63 0.50 18.89
CA HIS A 272 -1.21 0.82 18.96
C HIS A 272 -0.84 2.04 18.12
N ILE A 273 -1.41 2.20 16.92
CA ILE A 273 -1.19 3.40 16.10
C ILE A 273 -1.73 4.64 16.81
N GLN A 274 -2.94 4.60 17.37
CA GLN A 274 -3.48 5.73 18.15
C GLN A 274 -2.58 6.11 19.32
N GLN A 275 -2.09 5.11 20.08
CA GLN A 275 -1.16 5.38 21.18
C GLN A 275 0.15 5.97 20.68
N ALA A 276 0.70 5.47 19.58
CA ALA A 276 1.91 6.01 18.96
C ALA A 276 1.71 7.46 18.51
N MET A 277 0.57 7.78 17.90
CA MET A 277 0.25 9.14 17.48
C MET A 277 0.14 10.10 18.69
N ILE A 278 -0.55 9.70 19.76
CA ILE A 278 -0.69 10.51 20.98
C ILE A 278 0.66 10.74 21.66
N THR A 279 1.44 9.68 21.86
CA THR A 279 2.74 9.79 22.55
C THR A 279 3.77 10.50 21.68
N GLY A 280 3.80 10.24 20.36
CA GLY A 280 4.70 10.87 19.41
C GLY A 280 4.50 12.38 19.31
N LEU A 281 3.24 12.88 19.36
CA LEU A 281 2.96 14.31 19.44
C LEU A 281 3.58 14.94 20.71
N ALA A 282 3.40 14.29 21.85
CA ALA A 282 3.97 14.77 23.12
C ALA A 282 5.51 14.76 23.07
N ASP A 283 6.10 13.75 22.48
CA ASP A 283 7.55 13.62 22.31
C ASP A 283 8.11 14.67 21.33
N LEU A 284 7.42 14.99 20.23
CA LEU A 284 7.77 16.08 19.34
C LEU A 284 7.79 17.42 20.05
N GLN A 285 6.73 17.73 20.81
CA GLN A 285 6.62 18.97 21.59
C GLN A 285 7.68 19.07 22.69
N ALA A 286 8.13 17.92 23.22
CA ALA A 286 9.22 17.83 24.20
C ALA A 286 10.62 17.74 23.56
N SER A 287 10.73 17.70 22.21
CA SER A 287 11.98 17.46 21.48
C SER A 287 12.67 16.15 21.89
N ASN A 288 11.88 15.11 22.19
CA ASN A 288 12.37 13.77 22.53
C ASN A 288 12.53 12.92 21.27
N GLN A 289 13.74 12.95 20.67
CA GLN A 289 14.02 12.30 19.39
C GLN A 289 13.75 10.78 19.41
N ASP A 290 14.19 10.09 20.43
CA ASP A 290 13.97 8.64 20.54
C ASP A 290 12.46 8.33 20.62
N GLY A 291 11.69 9.18 21.29
CA GLY A 291 10.24 9.00 21.47
C GLY A 291 9.48 9.08 20.15
N TYR A 292 9.62 10.19 19.40
CA TYR A 292 8.87 10.36 18.15
C TYR A 292 9.37 9.43 17.02
N THR A 293 10.65 9.06 17.02
CA THR A 293 11.18 8.07 16.09
C THR A 293 10.58 6.68 16.37
N ASN A 294 10.52 6.27 17.64
CA ASN A 294 9.90 4.99 18.01
C ASN A 294 8.40 5.00 17.69
N ALA A 295 7.70 6.10 17.95
CA ALA A 295 6.28 6.22 17.60
C ALA A 295 6.03 6.05 16.09
N THR A 296 6.86 6.65 15.24
CA THR A 296 6.78 6.44 13.77
C THR A 296 7.02 4.98 13.39
N ASN A 297 8.04 4.33 13.98
CA ASN A 297 8.32 2.91 13.73
C ASN A 297 7.14 2.01 14.17
N ASP A 298 6.48 2.34 15.27
CA ASP A 298 5.29 1.63 15.74
C ASP A 298 4.11 1.80 14.78
N VAL A 299 3.91 2.99 14.20
CA VAL A 299 2.90 3.20 13.15
C VAL A 299 3.20 2.31 11.94
N VAL A 300 4.43 2.34 11.42
CA VAL A 300 4.84 1.53 10.26
C VAL A 300 4.66 0.03 10.54
N LYS A 301 5.13 -0.45 11.70
CA LYS A 301 4.98 -1.85 12.10
C LYS A 301 3.50 -2.30 12.09
N ASN A 302 2.61 -1.52 12.70
CA ASN A 302 1.21 -1.88 12.81
C ASN A 302 0.46 -1.78 11.48
N VAL A 303 0.86 -0.86 10.59
CA VAL A 303 0.42 -0.83 9.19
C VAL A 303 0.81 -2.14 8.48
N ILE A 304 2.06 -2.58 8.59
CA ILE A 304 2.51 -3.84 7.98
C ILE A 304 1.72 -5.03 8.50
N ILE A 305 1.46 -5.12 9.80
CA ILE A 305 0.66 -6.20 10.40
C ILE A 305 -0.73 -6.25 9.75
N ALA A 306 -1.47 -5.14 9.77
CA ALA A 306 -2.84 -5.11 9.30
C ALA A 306 -2.98 -5.44 7.80
N TYR A 307 -2.09 -4.91 6.97
CA TYR A 307 -2.13 -5.19 5.54
C TYR A 307 -1.54 -6.56 5.17
N SER A 308 -0.63 -7.12 5.97
CA SER A 308 -0.26 -8.53 5.86
C SER A 308 -1.45 -9.45 6.13
N GLN A 309 -2.24 -9.18 7.17
CA GLN A 309 -3.49 -9.89 7.43
C GLN A 309 -4.45 -9.81 6.23
N ALA A 310 -4.59 -8.61 5.64
CA ALA A 310 -5.44 -8.44 4.46
C ALA A 310 -4.95 -9.27 3.26
N VAL A 311 -3.65 -9.24 2.98
CA VAL A 311 -3.04 -10.06 1.91
C VAL A 311 -3.26 -11.55 2.17
N LEU A 312 -2.99 -12.05 3.36
CA LEU A 312 -3.21 -13.45 3.75
C LEU A 312 -4.68 -13.87 3.53
N LYS A 313 -5.64 -13.05 4.00
CA LYS A 313 -7.07 -13.33 3.85
C LYS A 313 -7.44 -13.51 2.38
N TYR A 314 -7.08 -12.56 1.54
CA TYR A 314 -7.59 -12.53 0.17
C TYR A 314 -6.84 -13.46 -0.77
N THR A 315 -5.55 -13.71 -0.56
CA THR A 315 -4.81 -14.73 -1.32
C THR A 315 -5.32 -16.14 -1.02
N SER A 316 -5.75 -16.42 0.21
CA SER A 316 -6.34 -17.70 0.58
C SER A 316 -7.73 -17.93 -0.02
N LYS A 317 -8.42 -16.85 -0.45
CA LYS A 317 -9.77 -16.92 -1.05
C LYS A 317 -9.76 -16.93 -2.59
N MET A 318 -8.60 -16.88 -3.25
CA MET A 318 -8.50 -16.85 -4.71
C MET A 318 -8.96 -18.15 -5.39
N ASP A 319 -9.20 -19.23 -4.64
CA ASP A 319 -9.80 -20.47 -5.11
C ASP A 319 -11.33 -20.40 -5.30
N SER A 320 -11.96 -19.31 -4.90
CA SER A 320 -13.39 -19.09 -5.13
C SER A 320 -13.72 -19.12 -6.62
N SER A 321 -14.70 -19.94 -7.00
CA SER A 321 -15.11 -20.08 -8.38
C SER A 321 -15.83 -18.85 -8.96
N SER A 322 -16.47 -18.05 -8.10
CA SER A 322 -17.20 -16.82 -8.49
C SER A 322 -16.43 -15.55 -8.21
N ASP A 323 -15.79 -15.46 -7.04
CA ASP A 323 -15.20 -14.23 -6.52
C ASP A 323 -13.67 -14.20 -6.56
N GLY A 324 -13.03 -15.24 -7.11
CA GLY A 324 -11.57 -15.31 -7.24
C GLY A 324 -10.94 -14.02 -7.81
N PRO A 325 -11.43 -13.45 -8.93
CA PRO A 325 -10.91 -12.21 -9.47
C PRO A 325 -11.09 -10.99 -8.55
N LYS A 326 -12.20 -10.92 -7.81
CA LYS A 326 -12.45 -9.90 -6.78
C LYS A 326 -11.40 -10.01 -5.68
N TYR A 327 -11.19 -11.22 -5.14
CA TYR A 327 -10.22 -11.43 -4.06
C TYR A 327 -8.77 -11.20 -4.51
N GLN A 328 -8.42 -11.57 -5.74
CA GLN A 328 -7.12 -11.22 -6.31
C GLN A 328 -6.90 -9.70 -6.35
N ALA A 329 -7.92 -8.93 -6.76
CA ALA A 329 -7.84 -7.47 -6.80
C ALA A 329 -7.74 -6.84 -5.40
N GLU A 330 -8.45 -7.39 -4.41
CA GLU A 330 -8.32 -6.96 -3.03
C GLU A 330 -6.93 -7.27 -2.47
N ALA A 331 -6.42 -8.48 -2.68
CA ALA A 331 -5.07 -8.84 -2.29
C ALA A 331 -4.02 -7.96 -2.99
N TYR A 332 -4.18 -7.68 -4.29
CA TYR A 332 -3.34 -6.77 -5.06
C TYR A 332 -3.27 -5.39 -4.40
N ALA A 333 -4.40 -4.77 -4.14
CA ALA A 333 -4.43 -3.41 -3.58
C ALA A 333 -3.81 -3.34 -2.19
N PHE A 334 -4.04 -4.33 -1.33
CA PHE A 334 -3.42 -4.40 -0.01
C PHE A 334 -1.93 -4.75 -0.06
N TRP A 335 -1.53 -5.59 -0.99
CA TRP A 335 -0.11 -5.83 -1.26
C TRP A 335 0.60 -4.55 -1.69
N LYS A 336 0.04 -3.81 -2.66
CA LYS A 336 0.59 -2.53 -3.11
C LYS A 336 0.70 -1.50 -1.98
N THR A 337 -0.14 -1.60 -0.95
CA THR A 337 -0.05 -0.72 0.23
C THR A 337 1.21 -0.97 1.06
N ILE A 338 1.72 -2.21 1.15
CA ILE A 338 2.89 -2.51 1.98
C ILE A 338 4.13 -2.95 1.19
N GLU A 339 4.02 -3.21 -0.11
CA GLU A 339 5.11 -3.73 -0.93
C GLU A 339 6.39 -2.90 -0.79
N ALA A 340 6.28 -1.57 -0.82
CA ALA A 340 7.42 -0.67 -0.69
C ALA A 340 8.12 -0.71 0.69
N TYR A 341 7.48 -1.27 1.70
CA TYR A 341 8.05 -1.44 3.03
C TYR A 341 8.60 -2.84 3.27
N VAL A 342 8.02 -3.84 2.64
CA VAL A 342 8.36 -5.25 2.92
C VAL A 342 9.08 -5.94 1.78
N GLY A 343 8.94 -5.47 0.54
CA GLY A 343 9.43 -6.16 -0.65
C GLY A 343 10.93 -6.46 -0.62
N ASP A 344 11.73 -5.48 -0.20
CA ASP A 344 13.20 -5.60 -0.11
C ASP A 344 13.67 -6.53 1.03
N TYR A 345 12.78 -6.90 1.93
CA TYR A 345 13.07 -7.80 3.05
C TYR A 345 12.53 -9.21 2.85
N THR A 346 11.92 -9.51 1.70
CA THR A 346 11.49 -10.87 1.37
C THR A 346 12.68 -11.74 0.98
N ASP A 347 12.52 -13.07 1.08
CA ASP A 347 13.58 -14.01 0.75
C ASP A 347 14.04 -13.90 -0.71
N ASN A 348 15.30 -14.24 -0.91
CA ASN A 348 15.92 -14.44 -2.21
C ASN A 348 15.78 -15.89 -2.68
N ALA A 349 16.01 -16.13 -3.96
CA ALA A 349 16.06 -17.48 -4.49
C ALA A 349 17.20 -17.67 -5.51
N CYS A 350 17.62 -18.93 -5.63
CA CYS A 350 18.55 -19.35 -6.67
C CYS A 350 17.81 -20.27 -7.66
N TYR A 351 17.79 -19.90 -8.92
CA TYR A 351 17.22 -20.69 -10.00
C TYR A 351 18.33 -21.28 -10.86
N ASN A 352 18.30 -22.58 -11.05
CA ASN A 352 19.23 -23.27 -11.95
C ASN A 352 18.68 -23.24 -13.37
N MET A 353 19.32 -22.45 -14.23
CA MET A 353 18.93 -22.31 -15.65
C MET A 353 19.16 -23.58 -16.46
N GLN A 354 19.99 -24.47 -16.01
CA GLN A 354 20.33 -25.70 -16.76
C GLN A 354 19.37 -26.85 -16.44
N SER A 355 19.02 -27.02 -15.14
CA SER A 355 18.03 -28.02 -14.73
C SER A 355 16.59 -27.52 -14.78
N HIS A 356 16.39 -26.21 -15.00
CA HIS A 356 15.11 -25.52 -14.93
C HIS A 356 14.38 -25.74 -13.60
N THR A 357 15.14 -25.77 -12.52
CA THR A 357 14.60 -25.97 -11.17
C THR A 357 14.86 -24.75 -10.29
N MET A 358 13.86 -24.39 -9.48
CA MET A 358 14.07 -23.50 -8.35
C MET A 358 14.89 -24.27 -7.30
N GLY A 359 16.13 -23.85 -7.11
CA GLY A 359 17.03 -24.57 -6.24
C GLY A 359 16.71 -24.31 -4.77
N TRP A 360 16.64 -23.02 -4.37
CA TRP A 360 16.53 -22.67 -2.96
C TRP A 360 15.84 -21.33 -2.81
N VAL A 361 15.04 -21.23 -1.76
CA VAL A 361 14.45 -19.99 -1.27
C VAL A 361 15.03 -19.75 0.13
N GLY A 362 15.47 -18.54 0.41
CA GLY A 362 16.04 -18.17 1.71
C GLY A 362 17.02 -17.01 1.63
N SER A 363 17.75 -16.76 2.71
CA SER A 363 18.69 -15.64 2.84
C SER A 363 19.97 -15.82 2.00
N TYR A 364 19.82 -16.10 0.70
CA TYR A 364 20.94 -16.25 -0.23
C TYR A 364 21.32 -14.91 -0.86
N ASN A 365 22.58 -14.77 -1.21
CA ASN A 365 23.08 -13.71 -2.08
C ASN A 365 23.64 -14.31 -3.38
N ALA A 366 23.96 -13.48 -4.35
CA ALA A 366 24.50 -13.93 -5.63
C ALA A 366 25.73 -14.84 -5.45
N THR A 367 26.62 -14.54 -4.53
CA THR A 367 27.83 -15.34 -4.26
C THR A 367 27.49 -16.72 -3.70
N SER A 368 26.49 -16.82 -2.80
CA SER A 368 26.06 -18.10 -2.25
C SER A 368 25.30 -18.95 -3.28
N CYS A 369 24.63 -18.32 -4.24
CA CYS A 369 24.05 -19.01 -5.38
C CYS A 369 25.10 -19.73 -6.24
N ASP A 370 26.28 -19.16 -6.39
CA ASP A 370 27.37 -19.70 -7.21
C ASP A 370 28.26 -20.70 -6.46
N SER A 371 28.02 -20.96 -5.17
CA SER A 371 28.90 -21.78 -4.31
C SER A 371 28.60 -23.28 -4.33
N PHE A 372 28.19 -23.84 -5.47
CA PHE A 372 28.01 -25.26 -5.64
C PHE A 372 29.27 -25.94 -6.18
N SER A 373 29.54 -27.13 -5.68
CA SER A 373 30.63 -27.95 -6.14
C SER A 373 30.23 -29.42 -6.12
N TRP A 374 30.76 -30.21 -7.07
CA TRP A 374 30.58 -31.64 -7.06
C TRP A 374 31.48 -32.33 -6.01
N TYR A 375 30.89 -33.15 -5.19
CA TYR A 375 31.59 -33.93 -4.18
C TYR A 375 31.38 -35.41 -4.48
N GLU A 376 32.47 -36.17 -4.45
CA GLU A 376 32.45 -37.66 -4.50
C GLU A 376 32.69 -38.21 -3.13
N ASN A 377 31.81 -39.11 -2.67
CA ASN A 377 31.95 -39.81 -1.38
C ASN A 377 32.18 -38.85 -0.18
N HIS A 378 31.58 -37.65 -0.23
CA HIS A 378 31.71 -36.71 0.86
C HIS A 378 31.05 -37.25 2.14
N SER A 379 31.77 -37.20 3.25
CA SER A 379 31.26 -37.69 4.53
C SER A 379 30.34 -36.66 5.17
N MET A 380 29.08 -37.00 5.31
CA MET A 380 28.07 -36.21 6.04
C MET A 380 27.61 -36.97 7.29
N GLY A 381 28.49 -37.04 8.29
CA GLY A 381 28.24 -37.83 9.49
C GLY A 381 28.31 -39.36 9.24
N PRO A 382 27.26 -40.14 9.54
CA PRO A 382 27.27 -41.60 9.34
C PRO A 382 27.07 -42.04 7.87
N THR A 383 26.78 -41.12 6.97
CA THR A 383 26.48 -41.39 5.55
C THR A 383 27.49 -40.72 4.64
N THR A 384 27.73 -41.30 3.46
CA THR A 384 28.47 -40.68 2.38
C THR A 384 27.53 -40.16 1.33
N PHE A 385 27.86 -38.99 0.78
CA PHE A 385 27.10 -38.31 -0.24
C PHE A 385 27.95 -38.14 -1.50
N THR A 386 27.36 -38.40 -2.66
CA THR A 386 27.94 -38.04 -3.95
C THR A 386 26.94 -37.22 -4.70
N GLY A 387 27.30 -35.97 -5.08
CA GLY A 387 26.44 -35.05 -5.75
C GLY A 387 26.90 -33.62 -5.68
N CYS A 388 26.08 -32.73 -6.19
CA CYS A 388 26.30 -31.29 -6.18
C CYS A 388 25.87 -30.69 -4.84
N TYR A 389 26.79 -30.02 -4.15
CA TYR A 389 26.58 -29.51 -2.80
C TYR A 389 27.02 -28.06 -2.66
N ASN A 390 26.20 -27.25 -2.04
CA ASN A 390 26.50 -25.86 -1.72
C ASN A 390 27.11 -25.80 -0.32
N THR A 391 28.36 -25.35 -0.26
CA THR A 391 29.12 -25.29 0.99
C THR A 391 28.75 -24.12 1.89
N VAL A 392 28.02 -23.14 1.36
CA VAL A 392 27.58 -21.96 2.12
C VAL A 392 26.19 -22.18 2.72
N SER A 393 25.25 -22.70 1.92
CA SER A 393 23.89 -22.98 2.38
C SER A 393 23.71 -24.37 3.01
N HIS A 394 24.73 -25.23 2.88
CA HIS A 394 24.68 -26.62 3.33
C HIS A 394 23.56 -27.46 2.71
N THR A 395 23.21 -27.15 1.45
CA THR A 395 22.13 -27.82 0.70
C THR A 395 22.67 -28.68 -0.44
N VAL A 396 21.92 -29.73 -0.78
CA VAL A 396 22.20 -30.65 -1.88
C VAL A 396 21.34 -30.28 -3.07
N ALA A 397 21.93 -30.16 -4.26
CA ALA A 397 21.18 -30.06 -5.52
C ALA A 397 20.83 -31.49 -5.99
N GLU A 398 19.58 -31.88 -5.82
CA GLU A 398 19.11 -33.21 -6.23
C GLU A 398 18.96 -33.28 -7.76
N GLY A 399 19.32 -34.41 -8.34
CA GLY A 399 19.15 -34.69 -9.77
C GLY A 399 20.13 -33.99 -10.70
N VAL A 400 21.14 -33.31 -10.17
CA VAL A 400 22.19 -32.60 -10.94
C VAL A 400 23.36 -33.55 -11.21
N THR A 401 23.79 -33.62 -12.47
CA THR A 401 24.99 -34.38 -12.85
C THR A 401 26.28 -33.63 -12.52
N GLN A 402 27.40 -34.35 -12.48
CA GLN A 402 28.71 -33.72 -12.23
C GLN A 402 29.03 -32.63 -13.26
N ALA A 403 28.78 -32.89 -14.54
CA ALA A 403 29.04 -31.90 -15.62
C ALA A 403 28.20 -30.64 -15.45
N GLU A 404 26.97 -30.79 -14.99
CA GLU A 404 26.07 -29.66 -14.68
C GLU A 404 26.54 -28.90 -13.44
N CYS A 405 27.01 -29.61 -12.41
CA CYS A 405 27.55 -29.00 -11.20
C CYS A 405 28.86 -28.24 -11.47
N ASP A 406 29.82 -28.87 -12.16
CA ASP A 406 31.15 -28.32 -12.40
C ASP A 406 31.17 -27.25 -13.51
N GLY A 407 30.24 -27.35 -14.47
CA GLY A 407 30.20 -26.45 -15.65
C GLY A 407 29.15 -25.37 -15.55
N GLY A 408 28.27 -25.45 -14.60
CA GLY A 408 27.00 -24.87 -14.83
C GLY A 408 26.38 -23.97 -13.80
N PHE A 409 26.89 -23.87 -12.63
CA PHE A 409 26.29 -22.89 -11.72
C PHE A 409 26.74 -21.43 -12.03
N SER A 410 27.62 -21.21 -12.98
CA SER A 410 27.80 -19.93 -13.65
C SER A 410 26.56 -19.45 -14.46
N SER A 411 25.51 -20.27 -14.56
CA SER A 411 24.22 -19.94 -15.15
C SER A 411 23.06 -19.98 -14.13
N ASN A 412 23.33 -19.94 -12.85
CA ASN A 412 22.27 -19.73 -11.88
C ASN A 412 21.81 -18.27 -11.96
N MET A 413 20.50 -18.08 -12.02
CA MET A 413 19.91 -16.76 -11.84
C MET A 413 19.63 -16.56 -10.36
N PHE A 414 20.27 -15.53 -9.82
CA PHE A 414 19.91 -15.02 -8.51
C PHE A 414 18.67 -14.14 -8.64
N TYR A 415 17.66 -14.44 -7.89
CA TYR A 415 16.47 -13.63 -7.76
C TYR A 415 16.49 -12.95 -6.40
N ALA A 416 16.78 -11.64 -6.40
CA ALA A 416 16.55 -10.83 -5.23
C ALA A 416 15.05 -10.70 -4.98
N ASN A 417 14.65 -10.64 -3.72
CA ASN A 417 13.26 -10.39 -3.31
C ASN A 417 12.26 -11.36 -3.98
N TYR A 418 12.61 -12.64 -3.98
CA TYR A 418 11.79 -13.68 -4.61
C TYR A 418 10.38 -13.76 -4.03
N GLY A 419 10.23 -13.50 -2.72
CA GLY A 419 8.92 -13.46 -2.06
C GLY A 419 8.03 -12.37 -2.67
N ALA A 420 8.55 -11.14 -2.84
CA ALA A 420 7.84 -10.04 -3.49
C ALA A 420 7.54 -10.34 -4.97
N THR A 421 8.50 -10.91 -5.70
CA THR A 421 8.29 -11.32 -7.09
C THR A 421 7.19 -12.37 -7.22
N SER A 422 7.18 -13.36 -6.32
CA SER A 422 6.15 -14.41 -6.30
C SER A 422 4.77 -13.83 -5.98
N MET A 423 4.71 -12.89 -5.03
CA MET A 423 3.47 -12.18 -4.70
C MET A 423 2.94 -11.42 -5.92
N ASN A 424 3.77 -10.63 -6.59
CA ASN A 424 3.37 -9.89 -7.78
C ASN A 424 2.89 -10.82 -8.91
N ASN A 425 3.49 -12.01 -9.06
CA ASN A 425 3.05 -12.97 -10.07
C ASN A 425 1.66 -13.53 -9.80
N ILE A 426 1.32 -13.90 -8.56
CA ILE A 426 -0.03 -14.39 -8.25
C ILE A 426 -1.08 -13.29 -8.22
N LEU A 427 -0.67 -12.06 -8.04
CA LEU A 427 -1.53 -10.88 -8.01
C LEU A 427 -1.56 -10.10 -9.33
N ASP A 428 -1.03 -10.66 -10.41
CA ASP A 428 -1.19 -10.11 -11.77
C ASP A 428 -2.67 -10.25 -12.19
N LEU A 429 -3.39 -9.14 -12.18
CA LEU A 429 -4.82 -9.09 -12.48
C LEU A 429 -5.15 -9.44 -13.94
N THR A 430 -4.14 -9.49 -14.81
CA THR A 430 -4.28 -9.88 -16.22
C THR A 430 -4.04 -11.37 -16.43
N ASP A 431 -3.51 -12.09 -15.43
CA ASP A 431 -3.23 -13.53 -15.48
C ASP A 431 -4.28 -14.35 -14.72
N ALA A 432 -5.33 -14.79 -15.42
CA ALA A 432 -6.36 -15.63 -14.84
C ALA A 432 -5.87 -17.06 -14.47
N SER A 433 -4.66 -17.46 -14.84
CA SER A 433 -4.13 -18.80 -14.51
C SER A 433 -3.83 -18.96 -13.01
N GLN A 434 -3.72 -17.86 -12.29
CA GLN A 434 -3.50 -17.84 -10.84
C GLN A 434 -4.79 -18.06 -10.02
N LEU A 435 -5.95 -17.95 -10.67
CA LEU A 435 -7.25 -18.16 -10.04
C LEU A 435 -7.56 -19.65 -9.85
N GLY A 436 -8.43 -19.95 -8.89
CA GLY A 436 -8.79 -21.33 -8.55
C GLY A 436 -7.80 -22.03 -7.61
N THR A 437 -6.86 -21.29 -7.06
CA THR A 437 -5.86 -21.76 -6.08
C THR A 437 -5.94 -20.90 -4.82
N SER A 438 -5.99 -21.54 -3.67
CA SER A 438 -5.79 -20.89 -2.37
C SER A 438 -4.29 -20.79 -2.08
N TYR A 439 -3.79 -19.58 -1.82
CA TYR A 439 -2.38 -19.34 -1.54
C TYR A 439 -2.18 -18.99 -0.08
N ASP A 440 -1.32 -19.73 0.60
CA ASP A 440 -0.71 -19.32 1.86
C ASP A 440 0.62 -18.62 1.55
N VAL A 441 0.63 -17.32 1.68
CA VAL A 441 1.80 -16.47 1.37
C VAL A 441 2.59 -16.08 2.62
N SER A 442 2.28 -16.66 3.78
CA SER A 442 2.92 -16.32 5.05
C SER A 442 4.44 -16.54 5.01
N ALA A 443 4.89 -17.61 4.37
CA ALA A 443 6.31 -17.89 4.20
C ALA A 443 7.06 -16.83 3.39
N TRP A 444 6.39 -16.17 2.42
CA TRP A 444 7.01 -15.10 1.64
C TRP A 444 7.14 -13.80 2.43
N LEU A 445 6.24 -13.56 3.39
CA LEU A 445 6.22 -12.37 4.24
C LEU A 445 7.04 -12.52 5.52
N GLN A 446 7.31 -13.76 5.97
CA GLN A 446 7.98 -14.04 7.24
C GLN A 446 9.32 -13.30 7.40
N PRO A 447 10.22 -13.25 6.38
CA PRO A 447 11.50 -12.55 6.55
C PRO A 447 11.31 -11.03 6.78
N ALA A 448 10.31 -10.43 6.13
CA ALA A 448 9.96 -9.03 6.39
C ALA A 448 9.36 -8.86 7.79
N TRP A 449 8.51 -9.77 8.23
CA TRP A 449 7.99 -9.73 9.62
C TRP A 449 9.13 -9.84 10.64
N ASP A 450 10.09 -10.72 10.42
CA ASP A 450 11.27 -10.86 11.28
C ASP A 450 12.09 -9.55 11.32
N HIS A 451 12.24 -8.87 10.16
CA HIS A 451 12.92 -7.58 10.08
C HIS A 451 12.25 -6.50 10.95
N TYR A 452 10.91 -6.43 10.93
CA TYR A 452 10.13 -5.45 11.71
C TYR A 452 9.82 -5.93 13.14
N GLY A 453 10.29 -7.10 13.55
CA GLY A 453 10.00 -7.69 14.86
C GLY A 453 8.49 -7.98 15.04
N ILE A 454 7.82 -8.41 13.96
CA ILE A 454 6.41 -8.82 13.94
C ILE A 454 6.37 -10.31 14.24
N THR A 455 5.56 -10.70 15.21
CA THR A 455 5.43 -12.09 15.65
C THR A 455 4.19 -12.76 15.05
N ALA A 456 4.13 -14.08 15.12
CA ALA A 456 2.93 -14.81 14.72
C ALA A 456 1.69 -14.45 15.57
N GLU A 457 1.89 -14.01 16.82
CA GLU A 457 0.82 -13.54 17.70
C GLU A 457 0.27 -12.17 17.22
N ASP A 458 1.17 -11.28 16.74
CA ASP A 458 0.77 -9.99 16.14
C ASP A 458 -0.10 -10.20 14.89
N ILE A 459 0.24 -11.20 14.06
CA ILE A 459 -0.53 -11.53 12.85
C ILE A 459 -1.86 -12.21 13.19
N GLY A 460 -1.87 -13.11 14.19
CA GLY A 460 -3.04 -13.92 14.52
C GLY A 460 -3.34 -15.00 13.48
N SER A 461 -4.59 -15.46 13.42
CA SER A 461 -5.02 -16.52 12.51
C SER A 461 -6.35 -16.15 11.85
N TYR A 462 -6.42 -16.24 10.54
CA TYR A 462 -7.65 -16.06 9.79
C TYR A 462 -8.62 -17.21 10.10
N SER A 463 -9.84 -16.90 10.55
CA SER A 463 -10.85 -17.88 10.97
C SER A 463 -12.16 -17.73 10.19
#